data_60b64add48bf0fdba969268554f3cd91
#
_entry.id   60b64add48bf0fdba969268554f3cd91
#
_cell.length_a   1.000
_cell.length_b   1.000
_cell.length_c   1.000
_cell.angle_alpha   90.00
_cell.angle_beta   90.00
_cell.angle_gamma   90.00
#
_symmetry.space_group_name_H-M   'P 1'
#
loop_
_entity.id
_entity.type
_entity.pdbx_description
1 polymer ?
#
loop_
_entity_poly.entity_id
_entity_poly.type
_entity_poly.pdbx_seq_one_letter_code
_entity_poly.pdbx_strand_id
1 'polypeptide(L)'
;MDYLLDTNACVAILRNKPPSVRDHADGARSDGAGLAISSIVLHELWYGTYKGTRSEEGSWQLRMFLAGGIRVLEFDDEDARISGKIRAELAKSGALIGEYDTLIGGQCLRYGMTLVTNNLAEFTRIRGLKCVDWTR
;
A
#
# COMPACT_ATOMS: atom_id res chain seq x y z
N MET A 1 -12.57 -8.22 -7.06
CA MET A 1 -11.23 -7.60 -7.21
C MET A 1 -10.82 -7.02 -5.88
N ASP A 2 -9.60 -7.30 -5.47
CA ASP A 2 -9.09 -6.80 -4.19
C ASP A 2 -8.01 -5.74 -4.43
N TYR A 3 -7.89 -4.84 -3.46
CA TYR A 3 -6.97 -3.73 -3.53
C TYR A 3 -5.94 -3.80 -2.41
N LEU A 4 -4.71 -3.51 -2.76
CA LEU A 4 -3.62 -3.32 -1.79
C LEU A 4 -3.34 -1.81 -1.70
N LEU A 5 -3.44 -1.25 -0.50
CA LEU A 5 -3.23 0.19 -0.28
C LEU A 5 -1.75 0.44 0.02
N ASP A 6 -1.15 1.42 -0.66
CA ASP A 6 0.19 1.85 -0.28
C ASP A 6 0.13 2.76 0.96
N THR A 7 1.28 3.17 1.46
CA THR A 7 1.35 3.99 2.68
C THR A 7 0.62 5.31 2.52
N ASN A 8 0.81 6.00 1.40
CA ASN A 8 0.16 7.29 1.17
C ASN A 8 -1.35 7.18 1.06
N ALA A 9 -1.87 6.10 0.46
CA ALA A 9 -3.30 5.84 0.41
C ALA A 9 -3.88 5.67 1.82
N CYS A 10 -3.19 4.92 2.68
CA CYS A 10 -3.59 4.75 4.09
C CYS A 10 -3.60 6.08 4.84
N VAL A 11 -2.55 6.88 4.66
CA VAL A 11 -2.46 8.21 5.31
C VAL A 11 -3.60 9.11 4.84
N ALA A 12 -3.93 9.08 3.55
CA ALA A 12 -5.05 9.85 3.01
C ALA A 12 -6.38 9.45 3.66
N ILE A 13 -6.61 8.16 3.87
CA ILE A 13 -7.81 7.67 4.55
C ILE A 13 -7.81 8.11 6.01
N LEU A 14 -6.70 7.95 6.72
CA LEU A 14 -6.59 8.33 8.13
C LEU A 14 -6.84 9.81 8.35
N ARG A 15 -6.32 10.65 7.46
CA ARG A 15 -6.48 12.11 7.53
C ARG A 15 -7.75 12.62 6.85
N ASN A 16 -8.43 11.77 6.11
CA ASN A 16 -9.54 12.13 5.22
C ASN A 16 -9.16 13.29 4.28
N LYS A 17 -7.97 13.18 3.67
CA LYS A 17 -7.44 14.25 2.82
C LYS A 17 -6.52 13.68 1.74
N PRO A 18 -6.92 13.72 0.46
CA PRO A 18 -8.21 14.19 -0.04
C PRO A 18 -9.34 13.20 0.30
N PRO A 19 -10.58 13.69 0.44
CA PRO A 19 -11.73 12.81 0.77
C PRO A 19 -12.00 11.73 -0.27
N SER A 20 -11.58 11.96 -1.52
CA SER A 20 -11.79 10.99 -2.61
C SER A 20 -11.20 9.61 -2.32
N VAL A 21 -10.09 9.53 -1.60
CA VAL A 21 -9.46 8.22 -1.29
C VAL A 21 -10.37 7.40 -0.39
N ARG A 22 -10.90 8.01 0.67
CA ARG A 22 -11.85 7.34 1.56
C ARG A 22 -13.15 6.98 0.83
N ASP A 23 -13.64 7.88 -0.01
CA ASP A 23 -14.85 7.64 -0.80
C ASP A 23 -14.67 6.44 -1.74
N HIS A 24 -13.55 6.34 -2.42
CA HIS A 24 -13.23 5.19 -3.26
C HIS A 24 -13.12 3.90 -2.44
N ALA A 25 -12.50 3.97 -1.26
CA ALA A 25 -12.37 2.81 -0.37
C ALA A 25 -13.74 2.31 0.07
N ASP A 26 -14.62 3.21 0.48
CA ASP A 26 -15.98 2.86 0.89
C ASP A 26 -16.78 2.28 -0.28
N GLY A 27 -16.65 2.85 -1.46
CA GLY A 27 -17.29 2.35 -2.67
C GLY A 27 -16.80 0.94 -3.04
N ALA A 28 -15.51 0.70 -2.96
CA ALA A 28 -14.94 -0.61 -3.24
C ALA A 28 -15.47 -1.67 -2.28
N ARG A 29 -15.54 -1.35 -0.98
CA ARG A 29 -16.11 -2.26 0.02
C ARG A 29 -17.59 -2.54 -0.24
N SER A 30 -18.35 -1.51 -0.60
CA SER A 30 -19.77 -1.67 -0.94
C SER A 30 -19.96 -2.60 -2.14
N ASP A 31 -19.00 -2.63 -3.05
CA ASP A 31 -18.99 -3.52 -4.22
C ASP A 31 -18.44 -4.91 -3.89
N GLY A 32 -18.13 -5.18 -2.63
CA GLY A 32 -17.63 -6.47 -2.18
C GLY A 32 -16.13 -6.68 -2.30
N ALA A 33 -15.37 -5.64 -2.62
CA ALA A 33 -13.92 -5.75 -2.72
C ALA A 33 -13.26 -5.84 -1.34
N GLY A 34 -12.19 -6.63 -1.24
CA GLY A 34 -11.34 -6.66 -0.07
C GLY A 34 -10.29 -5.56 -0.14
N LEU A 35 -10.00 -4.97 1.02
CA LEU A 35 -8.91 -4.01 1.18
C LEU A 35 -7.84 -4.62 2.07
N ALA A 36 -6.59 -4.50 1.65
CA ALA A 36 -5.45 -5.05 2.38
C ALA A 36 -4.28 -4.08 2.37
N ILE A 37 -3.37 -4.26 3.30
CA ILE A 37 -2.08 -3.60 3.32
C ILE A 37 -0.98 -4.64 3.54
N SER A 38 0.22 -4.34 3.06
CA SER A 38 1.41 -5.12 3.39
C SER A 38 1.84 -4.86 4.83
N SER A 39 2.45 -5.84 5.50
CA SER A 39 3.13 -5.59 6.77
C SER A 39 4.26 -4.56 6.64
N ILE A 40 4.80 -4.37 5.42
CA ILE A 40 5.76 -3.28 5.13
C ILE A 40 5.08 -1.91 5.28
N VAL A 41 3.89 -1.75 4.71
CA VAL A 41 3.08 -0.53 4.87
C VAL A 41 2.74 -0.31 6.34
N LEU A 42 2.36 -1.38 7.03
CA LEU A 42 2.03 -1.31 8.46
C LEU A 42 3.23 -0.77 9.26
N HIS A 43 4.44 -1.24 8.97
CA HIS A 43 5.66 -0.72 9.57
C HIS A 43 5.80 0.79 9.34
N GLU A 44 5.61 1.26 8.13
CA GLU A 44 5.70 2.69 7.81
C GLU A 44 4.65 3.51 8.56
N LEU A 45 3.45 2.98 8.70
CA LEU A 45 2.37 3.65 9.45
C LEU A 45 2.71 3.77 10.93
N TRP A 46 3.24 2.70 11.53
CA TRP A 46 3.68 2.73 12.94
C TRP A 46 4.86 3.68 13.13
N TYR A 47 5.82 3.66 12.22
CA TYR A 47 6.94 4.60 12.27
C TYR A 47 6.44 6.06 12.26
N GLY A 48 5.55 6.39 11.33
CA GLY A 48 4.96 7.74 11.26
C GLY A 48 4.21 8.13 12.52
N THR A 49 3.49 7.18 13.12
CA THR A 49 2.75 7.38 14.37
C THR A 49 3.69 7.70 15.54
N TYR A 50 4.73 6.88 15.73
CA TYR A 50 5.63 7.04 16.87
C TYR A 50 6.57 8.24 16.74
N LYS A 51 6.93 8.62 15.53
CA LYS A 51 7.77 9.79 15.31
C LYS A 51 6.99 11.11 15.48
N GLY A 52 5.66 11.06 15.44
CA GLY A 52 4.79 12.23 15.59
C GLY A 52 4.67 12.69 17.04
N THR A 53 4.13 13.89 17.24
CA THR A 53 3.98 14.49 18.57
C THR A 53 2.74 14.01 19.33
N ARG A 54 1.82 13.33 18.64
CA ARG A 54 0.56 12.80 19.20
C ARG A 54 0.49 11.29 19.03
N SER A 55 1.51 10.60 19.52
CA SER A 55 1.64 9.15 19.27
C SER A 55 0.51 8.32 19.89
N GLU A 56 -0.02 8.71 21.05
CA GLU A 56 -1.15 7.98 21.68
C GLU A 56 -2.42 8.08 20.83
N GLU A 57 -2.77 9.29 20.40
CA GLU A 57 -3.91 9.53 19.53
C GLU A 57 -3.72 8.84 18.18
N GLY A 58 -2.54 8.97 17.61
CA GLY A 58 -2.19 8.31 16.34
C GLY A 58 -2.27 6.79 16.43
N SER A 59 -1.79 6.21 17.53
CA SER A 59 -1.88 4.76 17.77
C SER A 59 -3.32 4.29 17.82
N TRP A 60 -4.18 5.04 18.52
CA TRP A 60 -5.59 4.72 18.58
C TRP A 60 -6.25 4.78 17.20
N GLN A 61 -5.99 5.85 16.45
CA GLN A 61 -6.54 6.02 15.10
C GLN A 61 -6.09 4.89 14.17
N LEU A 62 -4.82 4.52 14.22
CA LEU A 62 -4.29 3.42 13.40
C LEU A 62 -4.94 2.09 13.78
N ARG A 63 -5.10 1.80 15.07
CA ARG A 63 -5.76 0.57 15.52
C ARG A 63 -7.21 0.51 15.06
N MET A 64 -7.92 1.64 15.09
CA MET A 64 -9.29 1.71 14.61
C MET A 64 -9.37 1.49 13.10
N PHE A 65 -8.43 2.07 12.35
CA PHE A 65 -8.34 1.85 10.92
C PHE A 65 -8.15 0.36 10.59
N LEU A 66 -7.23 -0.31 11.28
CA LEU A 66 -6.97 -1.73 11.09
C LEU A 66 -8.17 -2.60 11.48
N ALA A 67 -8.89 -2.22 12.54
CA ALA A 67 -10.09 -2.94 12.97
C ALA A 67 -11.27 -2.77 12.01
N GLY A 68 -11.21 -1.79 11.12
CA GLY A 68 -12.26 -1.48 10.16
C GLY A 68 -12.29 -2.38 8.92
N GLY A 69 -11.76 -3.61 9.00
CA GLY A 69 -11.82 -4.57 7.91
C GLY A 69 -10.62 -4.52 6.95
N ILE A 70 -9.54 -3.88 7.36
CA ILE A 70 -8.28 -3.89 6.61
C ILE A 70 -7.51 -5.16 6.96
N ARG A 71 -7.21 -5.97 5.93
CA ARG A 71 -6.42 -7.19 6.11
C ARG A 71 -4.95 -6.87 5.98
N VAL A 72 -4.11 -7.37 6.89
CA VAL A 72 -2.66 -7.23 6.82
C VAL A 72 -2.07 -8.50 6.19
N LEU A 73 -1.32 -8.33 5.11
CA LEU A 73 -0.61 -9.41 4.44
C LEU A 73 0.84 -9.43 4.95
N GLU A 74 1.22 -10.53 5.58
CA GLU A 74 2.59 -10.71 6.01
C GLU A 74 3.52 -10.80 4.81
N PHE A 75 4.63 -10.07 4.86
CA PHE A 75 5.67 -10.16 3.85
C PHE A 75 6.53 -11.38 4.13
N ASP A 76 6.38 -12.43 3.32
CA ASP A 76 7.01 -13.71 3.54
C ASP A 76 8.17 -13.98 2.55
N ASP A 77 8.70 -15.20 2.59
CA ASP A 77 9.85 -15.59 1.77
C ASP A 77 9.54 -15.56 0.27
N GLU A 78 8.32 -15.89 -0.14
CA GLU A 78 7.94 -15.81 -1.56
C GLU A 78 7.83 -14.35 -2.01
N ASP A 79 7.31 -13.47 -1.17
CA ASP A 79 7.33 -12.03 -1.44
C ASP A 79 8.75 -11.52 -1.61
N ALA A 80 9.67 -12.00 -0.77
CA ALA A 80 11.09 -11.64 -0.85
C ALA A 80 11.70 -12.07 -2.19
N ARG A 81 11.40 -13.28 -2.65
CA ARG A 81 11.89 -13.79 -3.93
C ARG A 81 11.39 -12.95 -5.10
N ILE A 82 10.09 -12.68 -5.14
CA ILE A 82 9.46 -11.93 -6.23
C ILE A 82 9.97 -10.48 -6.25
N SER A 83 10.02 -9.82 -5.10
CA SER A 83 10.52 -8.44 -5.04
C SER A 83 12.00 -8.34 -5.40
N GLY A 84 12.80 -9.34 -5.03
CA GLY A 84 14.20 -9.42 -5.41
C GLY A 84 14.39 -9.51 -6.92
N LYS A 85 13.56 -10.34 -7.57
CA LYS A 85 13.57 -10.45 -9.03
C LYS A 85 13.19 -9.15 -9.71
N ILE A 86 12.14 -8.48 -9.21
CA ILE A 86 11.69 -7.17 -9.72
C ILE A 86 12.81 -6.15 -9.59
N ARG A 87 13.44 -6.08 -8.41
CA ARG A 87 14.55 -5.14 -8.17
C ARG A 87 15.70 -5.38 -9.14
N ALA A 88 16.06 -6.62 -9.40
CA ALA A 88 17.10 -6.96 -10.36
C ALA A 88 16.75 -6.51 -11.77
N GLU A 89 15.52 -6.74 -12.21
CA GLU A 89 15.04 -6.31 -13.52
C GLU A 89 15.07 -4.78 -13.66
N LEU A 90 14.61 -4.05 -12.64
CA LEU A 90 14.62 -2.59 -12.64
C LEU A 90 16.06 -2.03 -12.62
N ALA A 91 16.94 -2.67 -11.86
CA ALA A 91 18.34 -2.27 -11.83
C ALA A 91 19.00 -2.42 -13.21
N LYS A 92 18.74 -3.52 -13.91
CA LYS A 92 19.29 -3.77 -15.25
C LYS A 92 18.83 -2.75 -16.27
N SER A 93 17.61 -2.23 -16.13
CA SER A 93 17.07 -1.21 -17.04
C SER A 93 17.35 0.22 -16.57
N GLY A 94 18.08 0.40 -15.47
CA GLY A 94 18.37 1.72 -14.91
C GLY A 94 17.15 2.45 -14.38
N ALA A 95 16.15 1.72 -13.92
CA ALA A 95 14.84 2.26 -13.54
C ALA A 95 14.43 1.88 -12.11
N LEU A 96 15.40 1.82 -11.18
CA LEU A 96 15.11 1.52 -9.77
C LEU A 96 14.08 2.49 -9.19
N ILE A 97 13.24 1.95 -8.32
CA ILE A 97 12.27 2.71 -7.52
C ILE A 97 12.64 2.58 -6.03
N GLY A 98 11.90 3.25 -5.16
CA GLY A 98 12.15 3.15 -3.72
C GLY A 98 12.15 1.71 -3.22
N GLU A 99 12.98 1.42 -2.22
CA GLU A 99 13.14 0.06 -1.70
C GLU A 99 11.82 -0.51 -1.17
N TYR A 100 11.10 0.23 -0.33
CA TYR A 100 9.82 -0.22 0.21
C TYR A 100 8.78 -0.36 -0.90
N ASP A 101 8.79 0.53 -1.88
CA ASP A 101 7.86 0.46 -3.01
C ASP A 101 8.09 -0.81 -3.83
N THR A 102 9.34 -1.23 -4.00
CA THR A 102 9.65 -2.49 -4.67
C THR A 102 9.05 -3.68 -3.91
N LEU A 103 9.16 -3.68 -2.58
CA LEU A 103 8.61 -4.75 -1.75
C LEU A 103 7.08 -4.78 -1.82
N ILE A 104 6.46 -3.62 -1.70
CA ILE A 104 5.00 -3.48 -1.75
C ILE A 104 4.47 -3.89 -3.13
N GLY A 105 5.09 -3.38 -4.19
CA GLY A 105 4.68 -3.70 -5.55
C GLY A 105 4.83 -5.18 -5.89
N GLY A 106 5.92 -5.80 -5.42
CA GLY A 106 6.16 -7.23 -5.60
C GLY A 106 5.10 -8.09 -4.92
N GLN A 107 4.75 -7.74 -3.69
CA GLN A 107 3.70 -8.45 -2.97
C GLN A 107 2.34 -8.29 -3.67
N CYS A 108 2.03 -7.08 -4.11
CA CYS A 108 0.79 -6.82 -4.85
C CYS A 108 0.70 -7.65 -6.12
N LEU A 109 1.79 -7.70 -6.87
CA LEU A 109 1.86 -8.49 -8.11
C LEU A 109 1.65 -9.98 -7.82
N ARG A 110 2.29 -10.51 -6.77
CA ARG A 110 2.14 -11.92 -6.37
C ARG A 110 0.68 -12.30 -6.14
N TYR A 111 -0.07 -11.45 -5.45
CA TYR A 111 -1.45 -11.73 -5.10
C TYR A 111 -2.46 -11.34 -6.19
N GLY A 112 -2.00 -10.76 -7.29
CA GLY A 112 -2.89 -10.36 -8.38
C GLY A 112 -3.86 -9.25 -7.99
N MET A 113 -3.50 -8.43 -7.01
CA MET A 113 -4.30 -7.31 -6.55
C MET A 113 -4.02 -6.05 -7.37
N THR A 114 -4.90 -5.07 -7.26
CA THR A 114 -4.67 -3.73 -7.79
C THR A 114 -4.07 -2.86 -6.69
N LEU A 115 -2.94 -2.22 -6.98
CA LEU A 115 -2.28 -1.32 -6.04
C LEU A 115 -2.95 0.06 -6.08
N VAL A 116 -3.35 0.55 -4.92
CA VAL A 116 -3.86 1.91 -4.77
C VAL A 116 -2.69 2.82 -4.39
N THR A 117 -2.33 3.71 -5.29
CA THR A 117 -1.17 4.59 -5.13
C THR A 117 -1.34 5.85 -5.95
N ASN A 118 -0.78 6.97 -5.49
CA ASN A 118 -0.65 8.17 -6.31
C ASN A 118 0.75 8.27 -6.95
N ASN A 119 1.64 7.33 -6.67
CA ASN A 119 3.00 7.29 -7.21
C ASN A 119 3.06 6.42 -8.47
N LEU A 120 2.24 6.74 -9.46
CA LEU A 120 2.14 5.95 -10.69
C LEU A 120 3.46 5.95 -11.46
N ALA A 121 4.23 7.05 -11.42
CA ALA A 121 5.49 7.17 -12.15
C ALA A 121 6.49 6.06 -11.78
N GLU A 122 6.55 5.67 -10.52
CA GLU A 122 7.44 4.59 -10.08
C GLU A 122 6.80 3.21 -10.26
N PHE A 123 5.57 3.02 -9.77
CA PHE A 123 4.96 1.69 -9.76
C PHE A 123 4.64 1.15 -11.17
N THR A 124 4.40 2.02 -12.15
CA THR A 124 4.19 1.56 -13.54
C THR A 124 5.45 0.95 -14.16
N ARG A 125 6.62 1.15 -13.55
CA ARG A 125 7.86 0.48 -13.98
C ARG A 125 7.84 -1.02 -13.68
N ILE A 126 7.00 -1.47 -12.76
CA ILE A 126 6.86 -2.89 -12.45
C ILE A 126 5.94 -3.54 -13.47
N ARG A 127 6.50 -4.43 -14.27
CA ARG A 127 5.77 -5.07 -15.36
C ARG A 127 4.63 -5.93 -14.83
N GLY A 128 3.43 -5.71 -15.37
CA GLY A 128 2.24 -6.50 -15.01
C GLY A 128 1.51 -6.01 -13.77
N LEU A 129 2.03 -5.03 -13.06
CA LEU A 129 1.36 -4.48 -11.88
C LEU A 129 0.19 -3.58 -12.30
N LYS A 130 -0.97 -3.84 -11.71
CA LYS A 130 -2.16 -2.99 -11.89
C LYS A 130 -2.17 -1.93 -10.81
N CYS A 131 -2.33 -0.66 -11.20
CA CYS A 131 -2.35 0.48 -10.28
C CYS A 131 -3.57 1.34 -10.52
N VAL A 132 -4.06 1.98 -9.46
CA VAL A 132 -5.13 2.95 -9.54
C VAL A 132 -4.85 4.10 -8.56
N ASP A 133 -5.16 5.31 -9.00
CA ASP A 133 -5.00 6.51 -8.18
C ASP A 133 -6.38 6.97 -7.70
N TRP A 134 -6.61 6.85 -6.38
CA TRP A 134 -7.87 7.24 -5.76
C TRP A 134 -7.90 8.70 -5.30
N THR A 135 -6.85 9.45 -5.56
CA THR A 135 -6.85 10.91 -5.30
C THR A 135 -7.67 11.68 -6.33
N ARG A 136 -8.12 11.01 -7.36
CA ARG A 136 -8.87 11.60 -8.47
C ARG A 136 -10.30 11.10 -8.55
#